data_5df1634c366c6ce9611456e9445d1b78
#
_entry.id   5df1634c366c6ce9611456e9445d1b78
#
_cell.length_a   1.000
_cell.length_b   1.000
_cell.length_c   1.000
_cell.angle_alpha   90.00
_cell.angle_beta   90.00
_cell.angle_gamma   90.00
#
_symmetry.space_group_name_H-M   'P 1'
#
loop_
_entity.id
_entity.type
_entity.pdbx_description
1 polymer ?
#
loop_
_entity_poly.entity_id
_entity_poly.type
_entity_poly.pdbx_seq_one_letter_code
_entity_poly.pdbx_strand_id
1 'polypeptide(L)'
;MKNLKIGITLGLKDNKESIWTNGIKQNILMLTKLLKNSNEKYEITLLNTIDVDWSTKPSYLTDVNICNFRDHYEDMDLLIVMGAQINKSEIEKFKSKPNKKIIAYKCGNNYILSAENILFKEDENKAYQFDEAYDEIWYIPQQHETNCGYYHTLYRSKAFIVPFIWHHQYLLEALVDIEKGFKKGSFKKDYRYNIGKEKKRLGVMEPNLNMVKFCLIPAMISEESYRGEIGKEHIDKLMLTNSEKVAKHKEFMGMIRTFDLFKDNKITSESRYQTAFILTQHIDVLICHQILNPLNYIYLDAAYMGYPVLHNAPMCKDLGYYYEGSDTVDGAKQLDYILTEHDKNIDSYNERNDKVLMRYHADNMKLVKTYDKLIYNLFNGGNDGLEYNPKTNLYKNLK
;
A
#
# COMPACT_ATOMS: atom_id res chain seq x y z
N MET A 1 9.70 12.61 -25.34
CA MET A 1 10.22 13.56 -24.31
C MET A 1 11.51 13.03 -23.69
N LYS A 2 12.49 12.70 -24.55
CA LYS A 2 13.76 12.15 -24.09
C LYS A 2 14.47 13.09 -23.12
N ASN A 3 15.03 12.50 -22.03
CA ASN A 3 15.80 13.18 -21.01
C ASN A 3 15.01 14.21 -20.16
N LEU A 4 13.68 14.05 -20.02
CA LEU A 4 12.90 14.87 -19.11
C LEU A 4 13.39 14.66 -17.66
N LYS A 5 13.69 15.74 -16.96
CA LYS A 5 14.12 15.70 -15.55
C LYS A 5 12.91 15.65 -14.63
N ILE A 6 12.75 14.55 -13.92
CA ILE A 6 11.62 14.32 -13.01
C ILE A 6 12.10 14.28 -11.56
N GLY A 7 11.62 15.23 -10.76
CA GLY A 7 11.81 15.25 -9.32
C GLY A 7 10.61 14.66 -8.60
N ILE A 8 10.85 13.70 -7.69
CA ILE A 8 9.79 13.10 -6.84
C ILE A 8 10.09 13.45 -5.39
N THR A 9 9.15 14.11 -4.70
CA THR A 9 9.38 14.53 -3.31
C THR A 9 9.34 13.35 -2.35
N LEU A 10 10.26 13.35 -1.39
CA LEU A 10 10.40 12.36 -0.33
C LEU A 10 10.64 13.08 1.00
N GLY A 11 10.22 12.50 2.11
CA GLY A 11 10.43 13.03 3.46
C GLY A 11 11.07 11.98 4.36
N LEU A 12 12.38 11.75 4.20
CA LEU A 12 13.18 10.94 5.12
C LEU A 12 13.80 11.85 6.17
N LYS A 13 13.72 11.46 7.42
CA LYS A 13 14.30 12.22 8.55
C LYS A 13 15.81 12.10 8.59
N ASP A 14 16.32 10.94 8.18
CA ASP A 14 17.74 10.63 8.11
C ASP A 14 18.00 9.52 7.09
N ASN A 15 19.27 9.22 6.85
CA ASN A 15 19.72 8.17 5.92
C ASN A 15 19.60 6.73 6.46
N LYS A 16 19.02 6.53 7.66
CA LYS A 16 18.79 5.22 8.28
C LYS A 16 17.31 4.89 8.42
N GLU A 17 16.42 5.82 8.08
CA GLU A 17 14.98 5.62 8.23
C GLU A 17 14.49 4.45 7.36
N SER A 18 13.75 3.53 7.98
CA SER A 18 13.10 2.43 7.26
C SER A 18 11.87 2.91 6.50
N ILE A 19 11.76 2.55 5.23
CA ILE A 19 10.58 2.83 4.39
C ILE A 19 9.50 1.76 4.51
N TRP A 20 9.81 0.61 5.11
CA TRP A 20 8.94 -0.57 5.10
C TRP A 20 7.66 -0.44 5.93
N THR A 21 7.60 0.58 6.77
CA THR A 21 6.42 0.91 7.58
C THR A 21 5.50 1.95 6.94
N ASN A 22 5.87 2.51 5.78
CA ASN A 22 5.13 3.60 5.13
C ASN A 22 4.87 3.28 3.65
N GLY A 23 3.61 2.97 3.32
CA GLY A 23 3.19 2.63 1.96
C GLY A 23 3.42 3.76 0.93
N ILE A 24 3.41 5.04 1.33
CA ILE A 24 3.68 6.16 0.42
C ILE A 24 5.16 6.13 0.00
N LYS A 25 6.08 5.92 0.95
CA LYS A 25 7.51 5.83 0.64
C LYS A 25 7.83 4.63 -0.27
N GLN A 26 7.17 3.50 -0.05
CA GLN A 26 7.26 2.33 -0.94
C GLN A 26 6.75 2.66 -2.35
N ASN A 27 5.61 3.36 -2.45
CA ASN A 27 5.04 3.76 -3.74
C ASN A 27 5.98 4.67 -4.55
N ILE A 28 6.71 5.58 -3.88
CA ILE A 28 7.74 6.43 -4.53
C ILE A 28 8.81 5.56 -5.21
N LEU A 29 9.31 4.53 -4.53
CA LEU A 29 10.31 3.64 -5.09
C LEU A 29 9.75 2.80 -6.24
N MET A 30 8.51 2.33 -6.12
CA MET A 30 7.83 1.57 -7.18
C MET A 30 7.60 2.43 -8.41
N LEU A 31 7.18 3.70 -8.24
CA LEU A 31 7.05 4.67 -9.33
C LEU A 31 8.42 4.96 -9.98
N THR A 32 9.45 5.17 -9.17
CA THR A 32 10.82 5.39 -9.66
C THR A 32 11.29 4.20 -10.52
N LYS A 33 11.04 2.97 -10.06
CA LYS A 33 11.40 1.77 -10.80
C LYS A 33 10.62 1.67 -12.12
N LEU A 34 9.31 1.90 -12.09
CA LEU A 34 8.48 1.89 -13.29
C LEU A 34 8.98 2.91 -14.34
N LEU A 35 9.24 4.16 -13.91
CA LEU A 35 9.71 5.21 -14.80
C LEU A 35 11.12 4.94 -15.36
N LYS A 36 11.99 4.26 -14.61
CA LYS A 36 13.32 3.81 -15.10
C LYS A 36 13.21 2.77 -16.22
N ASN A 37 12.13 2.01 -16.29
CA ASN A 37 11.87 1.04 -17.35
C ASN A 37 11.36 1.70 -18.64
N SER A 38 11.12 3.03 -18.63
CA SER A 38 10.66 3.76 -19.82
C SER A 38 11.73 3.88 -20.90
N ASN A 39 11.30 3.75 -22.16
CA ASN A 39 12.13 4.05 -23.32
C ASN A 39 12.40 5.55 -23.51
N GLU A 40 11.67 6.43 -22.82
CA GLU A 40 11.86 7.88 -22.84
C GLU A 40 13.13 8.34 -22.12
N LYS A 41 13.77 7.45 -21.32
CA LYS A 41 15.02 7.70 -20.58
C LYS A 41 14.95 8.93 -19.68
N TYR A 42 13.95 8.98 -18.83
CA TYR A 42 13.80 10.04 -17.83
C TYR A 42 15.00 10.13 -16.88
N GLU A 43 15.42 11.34 -16.56
CA GLU A 43 16.38 11.62 -15.48
C GLU A 43 15.61 11.79 -14.16
N ILE A 44 15.52 10.71 -13.35
CA ILE A 44 14.71 10.68 -12.14
C ILE A 44 15.58 10.99 -10.92
N THR A 45 15.16 11.96 -10.11
CA THR A 45 15.81 12.33 -8.85
C THR A 45 14.78 12.36 -7.73
N LEU A 46 15.05 11.65 -6.63
CA LEU A 46 14.30 11.80 -5.39
C LEU A 46 14.77 13.08 -4.69
N LEU A 47 13.82 13.93 -4.33
CA LEU A 47 14.05 15.23 -3.71
C LEU A 47 13.59 15.16 -2.25
N ASN A 48 14.54 14.99 -1.32
CA ASN A 48 14.22 14.95 0.10
C ASN A 48 13.95 16.34 0.66
N THR A 49 12.76 16.55 1.22
CA THR A 49 12.34 17.88 1.73
C THR A 49 12.92 18.21 3.09
N ILE A 50 13.53 17.26 3.76
CA ILE A 50 14.31 17.44 5.00
C ILE A 50 15.78 17.35 4.61
N ASP A 51 16.61 18.28 5.09
CA ASP A 51 18.04 18.29 4.78
C ASP A 51 18.73 17.11 5.47
N VAL A 52 19.36 16.25 4.67
CA VAL A 52 20.05 15.02 5.12
C VAL A 52 21.41 14.96 4.41
N ASP A 53 22.43 14.46 5.12
CA ASP A 53 23.70 14.12 4.50
C ASP A 53 23.58 12.80 3.74
N TRP A 54 23.70 12.87 2.42
CA TRP A 54 23.62 11.73 1.48
C TRP A 54 24.98 11.13 1.13
N SER A 55 26.03 11.42 1.90
CA SER A 55 27.34 10.77 1.74
C SER A 55 27.27 9.24 1.85
N THR A 56 26.30 8.74 2.64
CA THR A 56 25.93 7.33 2.74
C THR A 56 24.46 7.14 2.42
N LYS A 57 24.12 6.09 1.66
CA LYS A 57 22.73 5.79 1.28
C LYS A 57 22.32 4.42 1.82
N PRO A 58 21.06 4.25 2.28
CA PRO A 58 20.52 2.94 2.58
C PRO A 58 20.45 2.07 1.32
N SER A 59 20.44 0.74 1.49
CA SER A 59 20.48 -0.24 0.40
C SER A 59 19.38 -0.02 -0.65
N TYR A 60 18.18 0.33 -0.22
CA TYR A 60 17.03 0.57 -1.10
C TYR A 60 17.11 1.87 -1.95
N LEU A 61 18.12 2.71 -1.72
CA LEU A 61 18.39 3.93 -2.49
C LEU A 61 19.70 3.87 -3.30
N THR A 62 20.40 2.76 -3.29
CA THR A 62 21.73 2.64 -3.93
C THR A 62 21.70 2.99 -5.41
N ASP A 63 20.67 2.52 -6.11
CA ASP A 63 20.50 2.73 -7.56
C ASP A 63 19.63 3.95 -7.92
N VAL A 64 19.35 4.82 -6.94
CA VAL A 64 18.48 5.99 -7.16
C VAL A 64 19.26 7.28 -6.89
N ASN A 65 19.09 8.26 -7.77
CA ASN A 65 19.56 9.61 -7.50
C ASN A 65 18.69 10.24 -6.40
N ILE A 66 19.32 10.69 -5.32
CA ILE A 66 18.67 11.39 -4.22
C ILE A 66 19.50 12.60 -3.82
N CYS A 67 18.85 13.71 -3.57
CA CYS A 67 19.45 14.95 -3.06
C CYS A 67 18.44 15.71 -2.19
N ASN A 68 18.90 16.77 -1.56
CA ASN A 68 18.02 17.67 -0.81
C ASN A 68 17.17 18.50 -1.78
N PHE A 69 15.90 18.67 -1.46
CA PHE A 69 14.92 19.33 -2.33
C PHE A 69 15.35 20.74 -2.72
N ARG A 70 15.75 21.56 -1.74
CA ARG A 70 16.05 22.99 -1.94
C ARG A 70 17.19 23.25 -2.91
N ASP A 71 18.13 22.30 -3.02
CA ASP A 71 19.31 22.47 -3.84
C ASP A 71 19.03 22.23 -5.34
N HIS A 72 18.00 21.41 -5.67
CA HIS A 72 17.85 20.89 -7.04
C HIS A 72 16.44 20.93 -7.62
N TYR A 73 15.38 21.31 -6.85
CA TYR A 73 14.00 21.25 -7.37
C TYR A 73 13.78 22.16 -8.59
N GLU A 74 14.49 23.28 -8.68
CA GLU A 74 14.36 24.23 -9.79
C GLU A 74 14.93 23.69 -11.10
N ASP A 75 15.80 22.66 -11.06
CA ASP A 75 16.40 22.02 -12.23
C ASP A 75 15.46 21.03 -12.89
N MET A 76 14.41 20.59 -12.20
CA MET A 76 13.45 19.62 -12.70
C MET A 76 12.51 20.23 -13.74
N ASP A 77 12.05 19.42 -14.69
CA ASP A 77 11.00 19.78 -15.65
C ASP A 77 9.62 19.41 -15.12
N LEU A 78 9.54 18.29 -14.41
CA LEU A 78 8.34 17.80 -13.73
C LEU A 78 8.63 17.57 -12.24
N LEU A 79 7.82 18.16 -11.36
CA LEU A 79 7.78 17.83 -9.94
C LEU A 79 6.56 16.97 -9.63
N ILE A 80 6.81 15.80 -9.05
CA ILE A 80 5.79 14.89 -8.51
C ILE A 80 5.79 15.02 -6.98
N VAL A 81 4.81 15.74 -6.44
CA VAL A 81 4.67 15.94 -4.99
C VAL A 81 3.93 14.76 -4.39
N MET A 82 4.65 13.86 -3.72
CA MET A 82 4.12 12.57 -3.28
C MET A 82 4.41 12.27 -1.80
N GLY A 83 5.67 12.15 -1.39
CA GLY A 83 6.06 11.71 -0.06
C GLY A 83 6.19 12.82 0.98
N ALA A 84 6.25 14.05 0.54
CA ALA A 84 6.31 15.24 1.39
C ALA A 84 5.71 16.44 0.66
N GLN A 85 5.09 17.33 1.40
CA GLN A 85 4.57 18.59 0.87
C GLN A 85 5.70 19.60 0.69
N ILE A 86 5.50 20.53 -0.23
CA ILE A 86 6.38 21.67 -0.50
C ILE A 86 5.63 22.97 -0.24
N ASN A 87 6.34 24.02 0.07
CA ASN A 87 5.75 25.31 0.42
C ASN A 87 5.21 26.05 -0.81
N LYS A 88 4.19 26.87 -0.62
CA LYS A 88 3.59 27.68 -1.69
C LYS A 88 4.63 28.54 -2.43
N SER A 89 5.55 29.19 -1.71
CA SER A 89 6.61 30.00 -2.31
C SER A 89 7.56 29.18 -3.20
N GLU A 90 7.83 27.91 -2.85
CA GLU A 90 8.65 27.00 -3.65
C GLU A 90 7.91 26.59 -4.94
N ILE A 91 6.60 26.35 -4.84
CA ILE A 91 5.74 26.07 -6.00
C ILE A 91 5.71 27.27 -6.95
N GLU A 92 5.46 28.47 -6.44
CA GLU A 92 5.41 29.70 -7.23
C GLU A 92 6.75 29.96 -7.94
N LYS A 93 7.87 29.80 -7.24
CA LYS A 93 9.21 29.94 -7.80
C LYS A 93 9.48 28.89 -8.89
N PHE A 94 9.10 27.65 -8.70
CA PHE A 94 9.24 26.59 -9.70
C PHE A 94 8.42 26.90 -10.96
N LYS A 95 7.16 27.30 -10.78
CA LYS A 95 6.24 27.63 -11.90
C LYS A 95 6.55 28.94 -12.60
N SER A 96 7.36 29.83 -12.02
CA SER A 96 7.80 31.07 -12.70
C SER A 96 8.69 30.80 -13.92
N LYS A 97 9.27 29.60 -14.02
CA LYS A 97 10.06 29.17 -15.18
C LYS A 97 9.16 28.54 -16.24
N PRO A 98 9.42 28.80 -17.55
CA PRO A 98 8.60 28.25 -18.62
C PRO A 98 8.70 26.71 -18.70
N ASN A 99 7.63 26.09 -19.20
CA ASN A 99 7.55 24.64 -19.46
C ASN A 99 7.73 23.73 -18.22
N LYS A 100 7.60 24.27 -17.02
CA LYS A 100 7.62 23.48 -15.77
C LYS A 100 6.21 22.94 -15.45
N LYS A 101 6.14 21.70 -15.02
CA LYS A 101 4.91 21.05 -14.59
C LYS A 101 5.02 20.53 -13.16
N ILE A 102 3.93 20.63 -12.41
CA ILE A 102 3.84 20.12 -11.04
C ILE A 102 2.55 19.36 -10.83
N ILE A 103 2.65 18.15 -10.33
CA ILE A 103 1.50 17.32 -9.98
C ILE A 103 1.55 16.92 -8.51
N ALA A 104 0.38 16.78 -7.89
CA ALA A 104 0.27 16.11 -6.59
C ALA A 104 -0.15 14.65 -6.81
N TYR A 105 0.66 13.70 -6.32
CA TYR A 105 0.35 12.27 -6.40
C TYR A 105 -0.15 11.78 -5.03
N LYS A 106 -1.43 11.44 -4.94
CA LYS A 106 -2.13 11.11 -3.70
C LYS A 106 -2.31 9.59 -3.55
N CYS A 107 -1.79 9.04 -2.44
CA CYS A 107 -1.85 7.60 -2.13
C CYS A 107 -2.75 7.27 -0.93
N GLY A 108 -3.27 8.26 -0.22
CA GLY A 108 -4.13 8.09 0.95
C GLY A 108 -5.58 8.52 0.69
N ASN A 109 -6.51 8.03 1.50
CA ASN A 109 -7.90 8.49 1.48
C ASN A 109 -8.05 9.81 2.27
N ASN A 110 -7.70 10.92 1.64
CA ASN A 110 -7.69 12.22 2.29
C ASN A 110 -9.09 12.66 2.75
N TYR A 111 -10.14 12.31 2.00
CA TYR A 111 -11.52 12.62 2.41
C TYR A 111 -11.85 11.97 3.76
N ILE A 112 -11.65 10.67 3.90
CA ILE A 112 -11.94 9.96 5.16
C ILE A 112 -11.06 10.51 6.30
N LEU A 113 -9.76 10.71 6.05
CA LEU A 113 -8.87 11.26 7.07
C LEU A 113 -9.32 12.66 7.54
N SER A 114 -9.74 13.52 6.62
CA SER A 114 -10.26 14.85 6.96
C SER A 114 -11.60 14.76 7.71
N ALA A 115 -12.52 13.91 7.27
CA ALA A 115 -13.81 13.72 7.91
C ALA A 115 -13.64 13.20 9.35
N GLU A 116 -12.81 12.20 9.58
CA GLU A 116 -12.55 11.68 10.93
C GLU A 116 -11.84 12.70 11.83
N ASN A 117 -10.91 13.48 11.27
CA ASN A 117 -10.26 14.54 12.05
C ASN A 117 -11.28 15.61 12.48
N ILE A 118 -12.18 16.03 11.58
CA ILE A 118 -13.21 17.03 11.88
C ILE A 118 -14.23 16.50 12.90
N LEU A 119 -14.63 15.23 12.78
CA LEU A 119 -15.71 14.68 13.59
C LEU A 119 -15.25 14.18 14.97
N PHE A 120 -14.02 13.68 15.10
CA PHE A 120 -13.61 12.88 16.26
C PHE A 120 -12.33 13.35 16.95
N LYS A 121 -11.59 14.31 16.36
CA LYS A 121 -10.38 14.84 17.00
C LYS A 121 -10.64 16.28 17.45
N GLU A 122 -10.30 16.56 18.69
CA GLU A 122 -10.20 17.92 19.17
C GLU A 122 -9.07 18.64 18.42
N ASP A 123 -9.31 19.93 18.16
CA ASP A 123 -8.56 20.83 17.30
C ASP A 123 -7.01 20.69 17.47
N GLU A 124 -6.42 19.78 16.74
CA GLU A 124 -4.98 19.83 16.52
C GLU A 124 -4.73 20.83 15.40
N ASN A 125 -4.10 21.96 15.71
CA ASN A 125 -3.73 23.11 14.85
C ASN A 125 -2.95 22.76 13.56
N LYS A 126 -3.36 21.71 12.85
CA LYS A 126 -2.83 21.27 11.56
C LYS A 126 -3.85 21.54 10.47
N ALA A 127 -3.94 22.83 10.08
CA ALA A 127 -4.66 23.17 8.85
C ALA A 127 -4.02 22.46 7.65
N TYR A 128 -4.81 21.66 6.92
CA TYR A 128 -4.38 21.21 5.60
C TYR A 128 -4.21 22.44 4.70
N GLN A 129 -3.02 22.58 4.13
CA GLN A 129 -2.81 23.55 3.06
C GLN A 129 -3.29 22.92 1.75
N PHE A 130 -4.31 23.53 1.16
CA PHE A 130 -4.79 23.23 -0.18
C PHE A 130 -4.15 24.22 -1.13
N ASP A 131 -3.15 23.77 -1.89
CA ASP A 131 -2.49 24.62 -2.88
C ASP A 131 -3.16 24.46 -4.25
N GLU A 132 -3.66 25.56 -4.80
CA GLU A 132 -4.29 25.63 -6.12
C GLU A 132 -3.26 25.55 -7.29
N ALA A 133 -2.03 25.27 -6.97
CA ALA A 133 -0.91 25.44 -7.88
C ALA A 133 -0.54 24.22 -8.73
N TYR A 134 -1.18 23.08 -8.49
CA TYR A 134 -0.89 21.86 -9.25
C TYR A 134 -1.52 21.91 -10.65
N ASP A 135 -0.78 21.44 -11.66
CA ASP A 135 -1.31 21.29 -13.02
C ASP A 135 -2.35 20.16 -13.07
N GLU A 136 -2.09 19.05 -12.38
CA GLU A 136 -3.01 17.91 -12.20
C GLU A 136 -2.84 17.28 -10.81
N ILE A 137 -3.92 16.65 -10.34
CA ILE A 137 -3.89 15.78 -9.16
C ILE A 137 -3.97 14.32 -9.65
N TRP A 138 -2.93 13.55 -9.41
CA TRP A 138 -2.93 12.12 -9.65
C TRP A 138 -3.24 11.36 -8.37
N TYR A 139 -4.11 10.38 -8.43
CA TYR A 139 -4.45 9.55 -7.27
C TYR A 139 -4.63 8.08 -7.65
N ILE A 140 -4.33 7.21 -6.70
CA ILE A 140 -4.43 5.76 -6.89
C ILE A 140 -5.89 5.31 -7.02
N PRO A 141 -6.19 4.26 -7.81
CA PRO A 141 -7.57 3.93 -8.21
C PRO A 141 -8.50 3.59 -7.05
N GLN A 142 -8.00 3.02 -5.97
CA GLN A 142 -8.80 2.69 -4.79
C GLN A 142 -9.39 3.92 -4.06
N GLN A 143 -8.96 5.12 -4.42
CA GLN A 143 -9.43 6.37 -3.81
C GLN A 143 -10.52 7.07 -4.65
N HIS A 144 -10.90 6.51 -5.80
CA HIS A 144 -11.75 7.19 -6.77
C HIS A 144 -13.10 7.63 -6.21
N GLU A 145 -13.83 6.70 -5.60
CA GLU A 145 -15.20 6.95 -5.12
C GLU A 145 -15.27 8.09 -4.10
N THR A 146 -14.27 8.20 -3.24
CA THR A 146 -14.28 9.18 -2.13
C THR A 146 -13.51 10.44 -2.43
N ASN A 147 -12.49 10.40 -3.30
CA ASN A 147 -11.55 11.51 -3.40
C ASN A 147 -11.57 12.24 -4.75
N CYS A 148 -12.21 11.72 -5.82
CA CYS A 148 -12.23 12.39 -7.11
C CYS A 148 -12.80 13.81 -7.00
N GLY A 149 -14.05 13.94 -6.54
CA GLY A 149 -14.71 15.25 -6.34
C GLY A 149 -14.05 16.07 -5.23
N TYR A 150 -13.60 15.42 -4.16
CA TYR A 150 -12.88 16.05 -3.06
C TYR A 150 -11.62 16.76 -3.55
N TYR A 151 -10.76 16.09 -4.31
CA TYR A 151 -9.55 16.71 -4.87
C TYR A 151 -9.87 17.80 -5.88
N HIS A 152 -10.78 17.54 -6.82
CA HIS A 152 -11.19 18.50 -7.83
C HIS A 152 -11.65 19.82 -7.21
N THR A 153 -12.52 19.75 -6.19
CA THR A 153 -13.11 20.92 -5.55
C THR A 153 -12.08 21.68 -4.71
N LEU A 154 -11.30 20.97 -3.87
CA LEU A 154 -10.41 21.65 -2.92
C LEU A 154 -9.13 22.19 -3.57
N TYR A 155 -8.57 21.48 -4.54
CA TYR A 155 -7.35 21.91 -5.21
C TYR A 155 -7.62 22.76 -6.47
N ARG A 156 -8.88 22.88 -6.89
CA ARG A 156 -9.28 23.58 -8.14
C ARG A 156 -8.49 23.10 -9.36
N SER A 157 -8.07 21.86 -9.33
CA SER A 157 -7.26 21.19 -10.36
C SER A 157 -7.96 19.95 -10.85
N LYS A 158 -7.69 19.56 -12.09
CA LYS A 158 -8.20 18.29 -12.63
C LYS A 158 -7.58 17.12 -11.88
N ALA A 159 -8.39 16.15 -11.53
CA ALA A 159 -8.00 14.98 -10.76
C ALA A 159 -8.17 13.70 -11.59
N PHE A 160 -7.08 12.92 -11.72
CA PHE A 160 -7.03 11.71 -12.57
C PHE A 160 -6.61 10.49 -11.75
N ILE A 161 -7.25 9.35 -12.04
CA ILE A 161 -6.77 8.05 -11.57
C ILE A 161 -5.43 7.78 -12.27
N VAL A 162 -4.44 7.30 -11.52
CA VAL A 162 -3.24 6.71 -12.12
C VAL A 162 -3.15 5.24 -11.75
N PRO A 163 -2.67 4.35 -12.64
CA PRO A 163 -2.58 2.93 -12.35
C PRO A 163 -1.83 2.64 -11.06
N PHE A 164 -2.30 1.65 -10.30
CA PHE A 164 -1.61 1.17 -9.11
C PHE A 164 -0.34 0.43 -9.49
N ILE A 165 0.74 0.64 -8.74
CA ILE A 165 2.06 0.05 -9.02
C ILE A 165 2.49 -0.78 -7.83
N TRP A 166 3.03 -1.96 -8.11
CA TRP A 166 3.62 -2.86 -7.12
C TRP A 166 4.88 -3.52 -7.68
N HIS A 167 5.82 -3.89 -6.80
CA HIS A 167 6.99 -4.67 -7.18
C HIS A 167 7.51 -5.49 -6.00
N HIS A 168 7.77 -6.76 -6.22
CA HIS A 168 8.22 -7.70 -5.20
C HIS A 168 9.64 -7.44 -4.67
N GLN A 169 10.50 -6.73 -5.41
CA GLN A 169 11.88 -6.46 -5.02
C GLN A 169 11.97 -5.85 -3.62
N TYR A 170 11.11 -4.89 -3.31
CA TYR A 170 11.14 -4.21 -2.02
C TYR A 170 10.75 -5.11 -0.86
N LEU A 171 9.88 -6.08 -1.10
CA LEU A 171 9.58 -7.13 -0.13
C LEU A 171 10.81 -8.01 0.14
N LEU A 172 11.53 -8.41 -0.91
CA LEU A 172 12.75 -9.22 -0.80
C LEU A 172 13.87 -8.44 -0.09
N GLU A 173 14.04 -7.15 -0.38
CA GLU A 173 14.99 -6.30 0.32
C GLU A 173 14.67 -6.19 1.82
N ALA A 174 13.38 -6.04 2.17
CA ALA A 174 12.96 -6.06 3.57
C ALA A 174 13.31 -7.38 4.27
N LEU A 175 13.17 -8.52 3.60
CA LEU A 175 13.56 -9.83 4.13
C LEU A 175 15.06 -9.92 4.39
N VAL A 176 15.88 -9.43 3.47
CA VAL A 176 17.34 -9.37 3.64
C VAL A 176 17.74 -8.50 4.84
N ASP A 177 17.08 -7.36 5.01
CA ASP A 177 17.37 -6.47 6.14
C ASP A 177 16.94 -7.08 7.48
N ILE A 178 15.80 -7.78 7.50
CA ILE A 178 15.33 -8.51 8.68
C ILE A 178 16.31 -9.63 9.05
N GLU A 179 16.78 -10.42 8.07
CA GLU A 179 17.72 -11.53 8.31
C GLU A 179 19.00 -11.07 9.00
N LYS A 180 19.50 -9.86 8.68
CA LYS A 180 20.71 -9.29 9.33
C LYS A 180 20.55 -9.10 10.84
N GLY A 181 19.31 -8.89 11.33
CA GLY A 181 19.00 -8.74 12.76
C GLY A 181 18.93 -10.06 13.54
N PHE A 182 18.98 -11.21 12.86
CA PHE A 182 18.88 -12.52 13.49
C PHE A 182 20.25 -13.19 13.67
N LYS A 183 20.35 -14.06 14.70
CA LYS A 183 21.50 -14.95 14.80
C LYS A 183 21.59 -15.84 13.57
N LYS A 184 22.82 -16.03 13.07
CA LYS A 184 23.08 -16.86 11.88
C LYS A 184 22.37 -18.23 11.99
N GLY A 185 21.47 -18.52 11.06
CA GLY A 185 20.72 -19.78 11.00
C GLY A 185 19.40 -19.81 11.80
N SER A 186 19.05 -18.75 12.56
CA SER A 186 17.78 -18.68 13.29
C SER A 186 16.64 -18.07 12.48
N PHE A 187 16.94 -17.37 11.38
CA PHE A 187 15.95 -16.83 10.45
C PHE A 187 15.58 -17.90 9.42
N LYS A 188 14.29 -18.14 9.25
CA LYS A 188 13.79 -19.07 8.23
C LYS A 188 14.04 -18.45 6.85
N LYS A 189 14.99 -19.02 6.10
CA LYS A 189 15.41 -18.50 4.79
C LYS A 189 14.37 -18.64 3.69
N ASP A 190 13.50 -19.65 3.79
CA ASP A 190 12.43 -19.83 2.84
C ASP A 190 11.30 -18.85 3.18
N TYR A 191 11.20 -17.78 2.38
CA TYR A 191 10.16 -16.78 2.52
C TYR A 191 8.79 -17.22 1.97
N ARG A 192 8.74 -18.31 1.24
CA ARG A 192 7.50 -18.87 0.69
C ARG A 192 6.64 -19.51 1.78
N TYR A 193 5.36 -19.53 1.52
CA TYR A 193 4.40 -20.23 2.35
C TYR A 193 4.79 -21.70 2.53
N ASN A 194 4.61 -22.22 3.74
CA ASN A 194 5.02 -23.56 4.11
C ASN A 194 3.78 -24.45 4.27
N ILE A 195 3.60 -25.37 3.34
CA ILE A 195 2.50 -26.36 3.36
C ILE A 195 2.66 -27.38 4.49
N GLY A 196 1.58 -28.11 4.80
CA GLY A 196 1.60 -29.30 5.66
C GLY A 196 1.47 -29.02 7.15
N LYS A 197 1.20 -27.79 7.58
CA LYS A 197 0.83 -27.54 8.98
C LYS A 197 -0.62 -27.91 9.23
N GLU A 198 -0.84 -28.80 10.18
CA GLU A 198 -2.18 -29.23 10.61
C GLU A 198 -2.97 -28.06 11.21
N LYS A 199 -2.33 -27.26 12.07
CA LYS A 199 -2.93 -26.04 12.65
C LYS A 199 -2.28 -24.79 12.08
N LYS A 200 -3.12 -23.82 11.68
CA LYS A 200 -2.70 -22.58 11.07
C LYS A 200 -2.78 -21.41 12.05
N ARG A 201 -1.76 -20.56 12.03
CA ARG A 201 -1.73 -19.29 12.76
C ARG A 201 -2.34 -18.21 11.88
N LEU A 202 -3.44 -17.61 12.34
CA LEU A 202 -4.11 -16.54 11.65
C LEU A 202 -3.47 -15.20 12.01
N GLY A 203 -3.36 -14.28 11.04
CA GLY A 203 -2.85 -12.94 11.26
C GLY A 203 -3.73 -11.88 10.66
N VAL A 204 -3.99 -10.82 11.44
CA VAL A 204 -4.67 -9.60 11.02
C VAL A 204 -3.68 -8.45 11.16
N MET A 205 -3.32 -7.81 10.05
CA MET A 205 -2.29 -6.78 10.01
C MET A 205 -2.84 -5.39 9.68
N GLU A 206 -4.10 -5.14 10.01
CA GLU A 206 -4.70 -3.84 9.79
C GLU A 206 -4.04 -2.77 10.68
N PRO A 207 -3.85 -1.53 10.16
CA PRO A 207 -3.17 -0.47 10.92
C PRO A 207 -3.96 0.06 12.11
N ASN A 208 -5.27 -0.15 12.17
CA ASN A 208 -6.17 0.28 13.25
C ASN A 208 -6.07 1.79 13.59
N LEU A 209 -5.87 2.63 12.57
CA LEU A 209 -5.72 4.08 12.71
C LEU A 209 -7.00 4.85 12.35
N ASN A 210 -7.86 4.25 11.54
CA ASN A 210 -9.11 4.80 11.04
C ASN A 210 -10.04 3.67 10.60
N MET A 211 -11.28 4.02 10.25
CA MET A 211 -12.30 3.06 9.84
C MET A 211 -11.98 2.31 8.53
N VAL A 212 -11.08 2.86 7.70
CA VAL A 212 -10.75 2.28 6.39
C VAL A 212 -10.14 0.89 6.51
N LYS A 213 -9.38 0.65 7.59
CA LYS A 213 -8.69 -0.62 7.88
C LYS A 213 -8.71 -0.89 9.38
N PHE A 214 -9.62 -1.76 9.78
CA PHE A 214 -9.86 -2.08 11.18
C PHE A 214 -9.95 -3.60 11.41
N CYS A 215 -9.35 -4.09 12.48
CA CYS A 215 -9.19 -5.52 12.76
C CYS A 215 -10.46 -6.25 13.21
N LEU A 216 -11.57 -5.55 13.49
CA LEU A 216 -12.73 -6.17 14.15
C LEU A 216 -13.43 -7.21 13.25
N ILE A 217 -13.70 -6.89 11.97
CA ILE A 217 -14.32 -7.85 11.04
C ILE A 217 -13.43 -9.07 10.81
N PRO A 218 -12.13 -8.96 10.54
CA PRO A 218 -11.24 -10.12 10.50
C PRO A 218 -11.24 -10.97 11.77
N ALA A 219 -11.30 -10.33 12.94
CA ALA A 219 -11.41 -11.06 14.21
C ALA A 219 -12.73 -11.81 14.33
N MET A 220 -13.85 -11.21 13.90
CA MET A 220 -15.16 -11.85 13.86
C MET A 220 -15.22 -13.02 12.87
N ILE A 221 -14.61 -12.89 11.69
CA ILE A 221 -14.48 -14.00 10.73
C ILE A 221 -13.74 -15.17 11.35
N SER A 222 -12.63 -14.90 12.03
CA SER A 222 -11.84 -15.93 12.72
C SER A 222 -12.61 -16.60 13.83
N GLU A 223 -13.40 -15.84 14.59
CA GLU A 223 -14.28 -16.36 15.65
C GLU A 223 -15.41 -17.21 15.09
N GLU A 224 -16.08 -16.74 14.02
CA GLU A 224 -17.17 -17.47 13.37
C GLU A 224 -16.70 -18.84 12.86
N SER A 225 -15.55 -18.90 12.18
CA SER A 225 -14.92 -20.16 11.78
C SER A 225 -14.57 -21.02 13.00
N TYR A 226 -14.00 -20.43 14.07
CA TYR A 226 -13.58 -21.16 15.27
C TYR A 226 -14.72 -21.78 16.07
N ARG A 227 -15.93 -21.24 15.98
CA ARG A 227 -17.15 -21.84 16.54
C ARG A 227 -17.60 -23.09 15.79
N GLY A 228 -17.18 -23.25 14.54
CA GLY A 228 -17.39 -24.45 13.72
C GLY A 228 -16.34 -25.55 14.00
N GLU A 229 -16.62 -26.76 13.55
CA GLU A 229 -15.72 -27.93 13.72
C GLU A 229 -14.37 -27.71 13.03
N ILE A 230 -14.36 -27.21 11.77
CA ILE A 230 -13.14 -26.99 10.97
C ILE A 230 -12.23 -25.96 11.66
N GLY A 231 -12.76 -24.80 12.01
CA GLY A 231 -11.97 -23.78 12.68
C GLY A 231 -11.45 -24.23 14.04
N LYS A 232 -12.27 -24.95 14.83
CA LYS A 232 -11.88 -25.49 16.14
C LYS A 232 -10.71 -26.48 16.03
N GLU A 233 -10.69 -27.28 14.98
CA GLU A 233 -9.64 -28.26 14.74
C GLU A 233 -8.36 -27.61 14.19
N HIS A 234 -8.49 -26.72 13.19
CA HIS A 234 -7.36 -26.25 12.40
C HIS A 234 -6.81 -24.87 12.78
N ILE A 235 -7.48 -24.07 13.63
CA ILE A 235 -6.94 -22.77 14.08
C ILE A 235 -6.08 -22.98 15.33
N ASP A 236 -4.80 -22.62 15.22
CA ASP A 236 -3.87 -22.58 16.35
C ASP A 236 -4.10 -21.32 17.20
N LYS A 237 -3.98 -20.14 16.59
CA LYS A 237 -4.15 -18.83 17.23
C LYS A 237 -4.47 -17.74 16.24
N LEU A 238 -4.99 -16.61 16.76
CA LEU A 238 -5.23 -15.38 16.04
C LEU A 238 -4.33 -14.26 16.59
N MET A 239 -3.51 -13.68 15.73
CA MET A 239 -2.64 -12.54 16.05
C MET A 239 -3.23 -11.26 15.46
N LEU A 240 -3.57 -10.29 16.31
CA LEU A 240 -3.99 -8.96 15.90
C LEU A 240 -2.81 -8.00 16.05
N THR A 241 -2.18 -7.59 14.95
CA THR A 241 -1.09 -6.61 15.01
C THR A 241 -1.61 -5.18 15.00
N ASN A 242 -0.79 -4.21 15.39
CA ASN A 242 -1.17 -2.79 15.53
C ASN A 242 -2.38 -2.57 16.48
N SER A 243 -2.67 -3.51 17.35
CA SER A 243 -3.90 -3.50 18.14
C SER A 243 -3.72 -3.06 19.60
N GLU A 244 -2.51 -2.76 20.04
CA GLU A 244 -2.20 -2.37 21.44
C GLU A 244 -3.05 -1.20 21.95
N LYS A 245 -3.33 -0.18 21.10
CA LYS A 245 -4.18 0.96 21.45
C LYS A 245 -5.64 0.55 21.50
N VAL A 246 -6.08 -0.24 20.53
CA VAL A 246 -7.46 -0.72 20.41
C VAL A 246 -7.80 -1.66 21.57
N ALA A 247 -6.85 -2.50 21.98
CA ALA A 247 -7.00 -3.40 23.13
C ALA A 247 -7.16 -2.69 24.49
N LYS A 248 -6.85 -1.37 24.55
CA LYS A 248 -7.15 -0.55 25.75
C LYS A 248 -8.57 -0.01 25.76
N HIS A 249 -9.29 -0.09 24.65
CA HIS A 249 -10.65 0.42 24.53
C HIS A 249 -11.64 -0.58 25.15
N LYS A 250 -12.44 -0.11 26.13
CA LYS A 250 -13.34 -0.97 26.91
C LYS A 250 -14.39 -1.70 26.05
N GLU A 251 -14.94 -1.01 25.05
CA GLU A 251 -15.96 -1.57 24.16
C GLU A 251 -15.35 -2.66 23.28
N PHE A 252 -14.19 -2.42 22.67
CA PHE A 252 -13.47 -3.43 21.88
C PHE A 252 -13.19 -4.67 22.71
N MET A 253 -12.63 -4.51 23.90
CA MET A 253 -12.35 -5.63 24.80
C MET A 253 -13.62 -6.30 25.31
N GLY A 254 -14.73 -5.54 25.47
CA GLY A 254 -16.04 -6.12 25.76
C GLY A 254 -16.51 -7.10 24.70
N MET A 255 -16.34 -6.74 23.42
CA MET A 255 -16.65 -7.62 22.29
C MET A 255 -15.69 -8.84 22.22
N ILE A 256 -14.38 -8.61 22.25
CA ILE A 256 -13.38 -9.68 22.15
C ILE A 256 -13.52 -10.73 23.27
N ARG A 257 -13.87 -10.33 24.49
CA ARG A 257 -14.08 -11.26 25.62
C ARG A 257 -15.25 -12.21 25.42
N THR A 258 -16.18 -11.94 24.51
CA THR A 258 -17.27 -12.86 24.16
C THR A 258 -16.82 -14.00 23.25
N PHE A 259 -15.67 -13.87 22.59
CA PHE A 259 -15.13 -14.83 21.63
C PHE A 259 -14.63 -16.10 22.32
N ASP A 260 -14.90 -17.26 21.73
CA ASP A 260 -14.37 -18.52 22.19
C ASP A 260 -12.86 -18.63 21.97
N LEU A 261 -12.34 -18.04 20.89
CA LEU A 261 -10.89 -17.84 20.69
C LEU A 261 -10.23 -17.11 21.87
N PHE A 262 -10.91 -16.11 22.44
CA PHE A 262 -10.38 -15.40 23.62
C PHE A 262 -10.45 -16.26 24.89
N LYS A 263 -11.56 -16.93 25.13
CA LYS A 263 -11.75 -17.83 26.28
C LYS A 263 -10.73 -18.98 26.28
N ASP A 264 -10.38 -19.47 25.09
CA ASP A 264 -9.38 -20.52 24.90
C ASP A 264 -7.92 -19.98 24.85
N ASN A 265 -7.71 -18.70 25.17
CA ASN A 265 -6.40 -18.01 25.17
C ASN A 265 -5.67 -18.08 23.80
N LYS A 266 -6.39 -17.99 22.71
CA LYS A 266 -5.86 -18.06 21.35
C LYS A 266 -5.78 -16.73 20.62
N ILE A 267 -6.17 -15.60 21.23
CA ILE A 267 -6.02 -14.25 20.67
C ILE A 267 -4.85 -13.55 21.31
N THR A 268 -3.97 -12.95 20.49
CA THR A 268 -2.92 -12.03 20.95
C THR A 268 -3.07 -10.66 20.34
N SER A 269 -2.75 -9.63 21.13
CA SER A 269 -2.70 -8.23 20.70
C SER A 269 -1.26 -7.78 20.67
N GLU A 270 -0.81 -7.38 19.49
CA GLU A 270 0.59 -7.14 19.20
C GLU A 270 0.83 -5.72 18.70
N SER A 271 2.09 -5.25 18.82
CA SER A 271 2.54 -4.00 18.26
C SER A 271 2.64 -4.04 16.73
N ARG A 272 3.22 -3.00 16.13
CA ARG A 272 3.46 -2.93 14.70
C ARG A 272 4.74 -3.64 14.31
N TYR A 273 4.65 -4.51 13.33
CA TYR A 273 5.77 -5.24 12.75
C TYR A 273 5.86 -5.04 11.24
N GLN A 274 7.02 -5.33 10.67
CA GLN A 274 7.18 -5.38 9.22
C GLN A 274 6.41 -6.58 8.64
N THR A 275 5.73 -6.38 7.51
CA THR A 275 4.92 -7.42 6.85
C THR A 275 5.73 -8.69 6.57
N ALA A 276 6.90 -8.53 5.99
CA ALA A 276 7.80 -9.64 5.65
C ALA A 276 8.16 -10.49 6.89
N PHE A 277 8.40 -9.86 8.04
CA PHE A 277 8.70 -10.54 9.29
C PHE A 277 7.52 -11.38 9.79
N ILE A 278 6.34 -10.77 9.87
CA ILE A 278 5.15 -11.47 10.39
C ILE A 278 4.76 -12.64 9.50
N LEU A 279 4.73 -12.44 8.17
CA LEU A 279 4.41 -13.51 7.23
C LEU A 279 5.37 -14.69 7.40
N THR A 280 6.67 -14.46 7.42
CA THR A 280 7.64 -15.54 7.43
C THR A 280 7.78 -16.24 8.77
N GLN A 281 7.54 -15.55 9.90
CA GLN A 281 7.86 -16.09 11.23
C GLN A 281 6.61 -16.46 12.07
N HIS A 282 5.49 -15.76 11.89
CA HIS A 282 4.41 -15.80 12.89
C HIS A 282 3.04 -16.19 12.40
N ILE A 283 2.72 -16.05 11.11
CA ILE A 283 1.39 -16.38 10.57
C ILE A 283 1.47 -17.37 9.41
N ASP A 284 0.35 -18.02 9.13
CA ASP A 284 0.17 -18.96 8.04
C ASP A 284 -0.99 -18.55 7.13
N VAL A 285 -1.94 -17.78 7.63
CA VAL A 285 -3.08 -17.21 6.89
C VAL A 285 -3.20 -15.74 7.22
N LEU A 286 -3.29 -14.89 6.20
CA LEU A 286 -3.54 -13.46 6.33
C LEU A 286 -5.02 -13.16 6.12
N ILE A 287 -5.67 -12.51 7.10
CA ILE A 287 -7.07 -12.09 7.01
C ILE A 287 -7.10 -10.55 7.01
N CYS A 288 -7.72 -9.99 5.99
CA CYS A 288 -7.78 -8.55 5.76
C CYS A 288 -9.22 -8.06 5.59
N HIS A 289 -9.43 -6.82 5.99
CA HIS A 289 -10.69 -6.10 5.77
C HIS A 289 -10.42 -4.65 5.38
N GLN A 290 -11.25 -4.12 4.50
CA GLN A 290 -11.18 -2.73 4.11
C GLN A 290 -12.58 -2.12 3.93
N ILE A 291 -12.69 -0.82 4.16
CA ILE A 291 -13.84 0.01 3.80
C ILE A 291 -13.29 1.15 2.94
N LEU A 292 -13.82 1.32 1.71
CA LEU A 292 -13.42 2.38 0.79
C LEU A 292 -11.90 2.41 0.46
N ASN A 293 -11.26 1.22 0.44
CA ASN A 293 -9.85 1.06 0.06
C ASN A 293 -9.61 -0.30 -0.62
N PRO A 294 -10.21 -0.54 -1.80
CA PRO A 294 -10.39 -1.86 -2.40
C PRO A 294 -9.12 -2.48 -3.04
N LEU A 295 -7.93 -2.05 -2.64
CA LEU A 295 -6.64 -2.61 -3.06
C LEU A 295 -5.53 -2.23 -2.07
N ASN A 296 -4.61 -3.16 -1.76
CA ASN A 296 -3.57 -2.93 -0.77
C ASN A 296 -2.28 -3.70 -1.08
N TYR A 297 -1.10 -3.12 -0.76
CA TYR A 297 0.20 -3.76 -0.97
C TYR A 297 0.32 -5.12 -0.26
N ILE A 298 -0.17 -5.20 0.98
CA ILE A 298 -0.05 -6.43 1.77
C ILE A 298 -0.73 -7.64 1.10
N TYR A 299 -1.79 -7.43 0.32
CA TYR A 299 -2.45 -8.51 -0.41
C TYR A 299 -1.53 -9.07 -1.49
N LEU A 300 -0.86 -8.16 -2.23
CA LEU A 300 0.07 -8.51 -3.31
C LEU A 300 1.34 -9.16 -2.75
N ASP A 301 1.88 -8.62 -1.64
CA ASP A 301 3.06 -9.16 -0.98
C ASP A 301 2.83 -10.60 -0.48
N ALA A 302 1.72 -10.82 0.23
CA ALA A 302 1.40 -12.14 0.77
C ALA A 302 1.07 -13.15 -0.35
N ALA A 303 0.32 -12.75 -1.37
CA ALA A 303 0.01 -13.60 -2.53
C ALA A 303 1.29 -13.96 -3.32
N TYR A 304 2.22 -13.03 -3.51
CA TYR A 304 3.52 -13.31 -4.14
C TYR A 304 4.34 -14.35 -3.38
N MET A 305 4.26 -14.33 -2.06
CA MET A 305 4.93 -15.31 -1.20
C MET A 305 4.16 -16.64 -1.08
N GLY A 306 3.01 -16.78 -1.73
CA GLY A 306 2.16 -17.96 -1.70
C GLY A 306 1.31 -18.11 -0.42
N TYR A 307 1.25 -17.10 0.45
CA TYR A 307 0.40 -17.13 1.63
C TYR A 307 -1.07 -16.96 1.24
N PRO A 308 -1.99 -17.75 1.83
CA PRO A 308 -3.41 -17.54 1.64
C PRO A 308 -3.81 -16.17 2.21
N VAL A 309 -4.43 -15.36 1.36
CA VAL A 309 -4.94 -14.03 1.69
C VAL A 309 -6.45 -14.06 1.58
N LEU A 310 -7.14 -13.86 2.69
CA LEU A 310 -8.58 -13.68 2.75
C LEU A 310 -8.91 -12.18 2.83
N HIS A 311 -9.71 -11.65 1.91
CA HIS A 311 -9.99 -10.21 1.84
C HIS A 311 -11.33 -9.89 1.19
N ASN A 312 -11.83 -8.66 1.40
CA ASN A 312 -13.06 -8.13 0.80
C ASN A 312 -12.81 -7.04 -0.27
N ALA A 313 -11.64 -7.03 -0.91
CA ALA A 313 -11.26 -5.96 -1.85
C ALA A 313 -11.73 -6.24 -3.28
N PRO A 314 -12.77 -5.53 -3.80
CA PRO A 314 -13.37 -5.83 -5.10
C PRO A 314 -12.46 -5.52 -6.31
N MET A 315 -11.49 -4.63 -6.19
CA MET A 315 -10.57 -4.31 -7.29
C MET A 315 -9.58 -5.45 -7.61
N CYS A 316 -9.34 -6.33 -6.65
CA CYS A 316 -8.50 -7.52 -6.81
C CYS A 316 -9.22 -8.80 -6.37
N LYS A 317 -10.53 -8.89 -6.66
CA LYS A 317 -11.38 -10.04 -6.31
C LYS A 317 -10.85 -11.38 -6.81
N ASP A 318 -10.06 -11.36 -7.86
CA ASP A 318 -9.40 -12.51 -8.48
C ASP A 318 -8.05 -12.89 -7.83
N LEU A 319 -7.58 -12.11 -6.84
CA LEU A 319 -6.41 -12.42 -6.02
C LEU A 319 -6.83 -13.17 -4.76
N GLY A 320 -6.05 -14.12 -4.29
CA GLY A 320 -6.29 -14.75 -2.99
C GLY A 320 -7.66 -15.41 -2.87
N TYR A 321 -8.32 -15.19 -1.74
CA TYR A 321 -9.67 -15.65 -1.40
C TYR A 321 -10.52 -14.44 -1.05
N TYR A 322 -11.68 -14.32 -1.68
CA TYR A 322 -12.54 -13.15 -1.55
C TYR A 322 -13.80 -13.49 -0.74
N TYR A 323 -14.19 -12.57 0.14
CA TYR A 323 -15.52 -12.56 0.78
C TYR A 323 -16.23 -11.23 0.53
N GLU A 324 -17.56 -11.22 0.58
CA GLU A 324 -18.35 -10.07 0.18
C GLU A 324 -18.53 -9.07 1.33
N GLY A 325 -18.25 -7.80 1.07
CA GLY A 325 -18.53 -6.69 2.00
C GLY A 325 -17.94 -6.88 3.40
N SER A 326 -18.81 -6.89 4.41
CA SER A 326 -18.47 -7.19 5.82
C SER A 326 -19.15 -8.48 6.31
N ASP A 327 -19.48 -9.39 5.39
CA ASP A 327 -20.13 -10.66 5.71
C ASP A 327 -19.16 -11.62 6.41
N THR A 328 -19.30 -11.73 7.73
CA THR A 328 -18.44 -12.58 8.55
C THR A 328 -18.71 -14.06 8.35
N VAL A 329 -19.94 -14.44 7.95
CA VAL A 329 -20.32 -15.84 7.68
C VAL A 329 -19.72 -16.29 6.35
N ASP A 330 -19.79 -15.46 5.30
CA ASP A 330 -19.11 -15.74 4.03
C ASP A 330 -17.59 -15.79 4.23
N GLY A 331 -17.02 -14.83 4.99
CA GLY A 331 -15.61 -14.83 5.36
C GLY A 331 -15.18 -16.10 6.10
N ALA A 332 -15.97 -16.58 7.04
CA ALA A 332 -15.70 -17.82 7.77
C ALA A 332 -15.72 -19.06 6.85
N LYS A 333 -16.68 -19.16 5.93
CA LYS A 333 -16.71 -20.24 4.92
C LYS A 333 -15.46 -20.23 4.05
N GLN A 334 -15.01 -19.05 3.61
CA GLN A 334 -13.76 -18.94 2.84
C GLN A 334 -12.54 -19.31 3.70
N LEU A 335 -12.53 -18.94 4.98
CA LEU A 335 -11.47 -19.33 5.92
C LEU A 335 -11.44 -20.85 6.10
N ASP A 336 -12.57 -21.51 6.31
CA ASP A 336 -12.68 -22.95 6.44
C ASP A 336 -12.15 -23.67 5.17
N TYR A 337 -12.47 -23.14 3.99
CA TYR A 337 -11.90 -23.63 2.73
C TYR A 337 -10.37 -23.47 2.69
N ILE A 338 -9.84 -22.33 3.13
CA ILE A 338 -8.39 -22.12 3.24
C ILE A 338 -7.75 -23.14 4.15
N LEU A 339 -8.33 -23.37 5.32
CA LEU A 339 -7.79 -24.28 6.34
C LEU A 339 -7.69 -25.73 5.84
N THR A 340 -8.60 -26.18 4.99
CA THR A 340 -8.69 -27.57 4.51
C THR A 340 -8.15 -27.80 3.10
N GLU A 341 -8.22 -26.79 2.21
CA GLU A 341 -7.99 -26.99 0.78
C GLU A 341 -6.80 -26.20 0.22
N HIS A 342 -6.33 -25.14 0.88
CA HIS A 342 -5.26 -24.30 0.31
C HIS A 342 -3.99 -25.08 0.00
N ASP A 343 -3.51 -25.88 0.95
CA ASP A 343 -2.26 -26.66 0.81
C ASP A 343 -2.33 -27.66 -0.37
N LYS A 344 -3.51 -28.22 -0.64
CA LYS A 344 -3.75 -29.13 -1.76
C LYS A 344 -3.76 -28.43 -3.13
N ASN A 345 -4.09 -27.14 -3.14
CA ASN A 345 -4.30 -26.35 -4.35
C ASN A 345 -3.25 -25.23 -4.53
N ILE A 346 -2.10 -25.33 -3.84
CA ILE A 346 -1.10 -24.26 -3.78
C ILE A 346 -0.57 -23.87 -5.17
N ASP A 347 -0.35 -24.82 -6.07
CA ASP A 347 0.18 -24.54 -7.40
C ASP A 347 -0.81 -23.74 -8.24
N SER A 348 -2.07 -24.13 -8.25
CA SER A 348 -3.14 -23.38 -8.96
C SER A 348 -3.41 -22.01 -8.34
N TYR A 349 -3.28 -21.89 -7.01
CA TYR A 349 -3.35 -20.62 -6.30
C TYR A 349 -2.24 -19.67 -6.75
N ASN A 350 -0.98 -20.13 -6.77
CA ASN A 350 0.16 -19.35 -7.19
C ASN A 350 0.05 -18.94 -8.67
N GLU A 351 -0.28 -19.88 -9.58
CA GLU A 351 -0.45 -19.58 -11.01
C GLU A 351 -1.52 -18.51 -11.28
N ARG A 352 -2.64 -18.56 -10.57
CA ARG A 352 -3.69 -17.55 -10.66
C ARG A 352 -3.21 -16.19 -10.16
N ASN A 353 -2.56 -16.16 -8.99
CA ASN A 353 -2.08 -14.93 -8.39
C ASN A 353 -0.96 -14.28 -9.21
N ASP A 354 -0.04 -15.03 -9.79
CA ASP A 354 1.03 -14.49 -10.64
C ASP A 354 0.47 -13.69 -11.82
N LYS A 355 -0.63 -14.18 -12.45
CA LYS A 355 -1.34 -13.43 -13.50
C LYS A 355 -1.92 -12.11 -13.00
N VAL A 356 -2.47 -12.10 -11.79
CA VAL A 356 -3.03 -10.89 -11.16
C VAL A 356 -1.92 -9.92 -10.74
N LEU A 357 -0.85 -10.41 -10.16
CA LEU A 357 0.31 -9.61 -9.73
C LEU A 357 0.94 -8.85 -10.90
N MET A 358 1.06 -9.49 -12.07
CA MET A 358 1.58 -8.86 -13.28
C MET A 358 0.74 -7.66 -13.75
N ARG A 359 -0.54 -7.55 -13.38
CA ARG A 359 -1.40 -6.39 -13.64
C ARG A 359 -0.87 -5.11 -12.98
N TYR A 360 -0.23 -5.25 -11.84
CA TYR A 360 0.26 -4.15 -11.00
C TYR A 360 1.79 -3.99 -11.04
N HIS A 361 2.50 -4.93 -11.67
CA HIS A 361 3.95 -5.02 -11.58
C HIS A 361 4.67 -3.88 -12.32
N ALA A 362 5.63 -3.23 -11.66
CA ALA A 362 6.36 -2.10 -12.23
C ALA A 362 7.14 -2.42 -13.52
N ASP A 363 7.47 -3.69 -13.77
CA ASP A 363 8.10 -4.14 -15.01
C ASP A 363 7.08 -4.46 -16.12
N ASN A 364 5.77 -4.27 -15.87
CA ASN A 364 4.75 -4.44 -16.91
C ASN A 364 4.82 -3.27 -17.90
N MET A 365 5.31 -3.55 -19.10
CA MET A 365 5.49 -2.52 -20.15
C MET A 365 4.20 -1.80 -20.57
N LYS A 366 3.01 -2.38 -20.31
CA LYS A 366 1.73 -1.67 -20.52
C LYS A 366 1.54 -0.56 -19.48
N LEU A 367 1.94 -0.81 -18.21
CA LEU A 367 1.93 0.23 -17.18
C LEU A 367 2.97 1.32 -17.48
N VAL A 368 4.18 0.93 -17.86
CA VAL A 368 5.24 1.88 -18.24
C VAL A 368 4.73 2.82 -19.34
N LYS A 369 4.21 2.28 -20.44
CA LYS A 369 3.64 3.07 -21.55
C LYS A 369 2.47 3.96 -21.12
N THR A 370 1.67 3.49 -20.14
CA THR A 370 0.57 4.28 -19.60
C THR A 370 1.10 5.51 -18.87
N TYR A 371 2.11 5.37 -18.03
CA TYR A 371 2.73 6.50 -17.34
C TYR A 371 3.47 7.43 -18.31
N ASP A 372 4.15 6.89 -19.33
CA ASP A 372 4.77 7.71 -20.40
C ASP A 372 3.73 8.59 -21.08
N LYS A 373 2.57 8.03 -21.40
CA LYS A 373 1.48 8.76 -22.05
C LYS A 373 0.85 9.80 -21.12
N LEU A 374 0.66 9.49 -19.83
CA LEU A 374 0.16 10.44 -18.85
C LEU A 374 1.10 11.65 -18.74
N ILE A 375 2.40 11.41 -18.66
CA ILE A 375 3.42 12.47 -18.62
C ILE A 375 3.43 13.26 -19.95
N TYR A 376 3.37 12.57 -21.08
CA TYR A 376 3.28 13.23 -22.39
C TYR A 376 2.06 14.15 -22.48
N ASN A 377 0.89 13.67 -22.11
CA ASN A 377 -0.35 14.43 -22.16
C ASN A 377 -0.30 15.66 -21.23
N LEU A 378 0.27 15.51 -20.01
CA LEU A 378 0.44 16.62 -19.05
C LEU A 378 1.15 17.83 -19.68
N PHE A 379 2.13 17.59 -20.56
CA PHE A 379 2.84 18.65 -21.28
C PHE A 379 2.15 19.10 -22.58
N ASN A 380 1.17 18.34 -23.09
CA ASN A 380 0.55 18.54 -24.40
C ASN A 380 -0.98 18.64 -24.37
N GLY A 381 -1.55 19.26 -23.35
CA GLY A 381 -2.99 19.55 -23.27
C GLY A 381 -3.72 18.90 -22.09
N GLY A 382 -3.08 17.99 -21.34
CA GLY A 382 -3.63 17.33 -20.16
C GLY A 382 -4.25 15.97 -20.44
N ASN A 383 -4.74 15.33 -19.37
CA ASN A 383 -5.20 13.95 -19.36
C ASN A 383 -6.74 13.79 -19.43
N ASP A 384 -7.43 14.78 -19.98
CA ASP A 384 -8.90 14.76 -20.07
C ASP A 384 -9.43 13.58 -20.90
N GLY A 385 -10.60 13.09 -20.52
CA GLY A 385 -11.32 12.06 -21.26
C GLY A 385 -10.74 10.64 -21.14
N LEU A 386 -9.76 10.41 -20.27
CA LEU A 386 -9.23 9.07 -20.01
C LEU A 386 -10.20 8.24 -19.17
N GLU A 387 -10.51 7.02 -19.62
CA GLU A 387 -11.38 6.07 -18.91
C GLU A 387 -10.56 4.94 -18.29
N TYR A 388 -10.41 4.97 -16.98
CA TYR A 388 -9.70 3.93 -16.24
C TYR A 388 -10.53 2.64 -16.16
N ASN A 389 -9.86 1.49 -16.33
CA ASN A 389 -10.44 0.15 -16.16
C ASN A 389 -9.79 -0.57 -14.96
N PRO A 390 -10.52 -0.72 -13.84
CA PRO A 390 -9.98 -1.35 -12.64
C PRO A 390 -9.60 -2.83 -12.83
N LYS A 391 -10.27 -3.55 -13.74
CA LYS A 391 -9.97 -4.96 -14.02
C LYS A 391 -8.61 -5.18 -14.70
N THR A 392 -8.13 -4.19 -15.45
CA THR A 392 -6.86 -4.28 -16.16
C THR A 392 -5.78 -3.39 -15.56
N ASN A 393 -6.16 -2.48 -14.65
CA ASN A 393 -5.30 -1.42 -14.11
C ASN A 393 -4.72 -0.49 -15.21
N LEU A 394 -5.47 -0.30 -16.29
CA LEU A 394 -5.08 0.51 -17.46
C LEU A 394 -6.24 1.41 -17.90
N TYR A 395 -5.98 2.30 -18.82
CA TYR A 395 -7.04 3.06 -19.50
C TYR A 395 -7.57 2.31 -20.73
N LYS A 396 -8.87 2.42 -21.00
CA LYS A 396 -9.52 1.80 -22.16
C LYS A 396 -9.15 2.49 -23.49
N ASN A 397 -8.98 3.80 -23.45
CA ASN A 397 -8.85 4.69 -24.60
C ASN A 397 -7.48 5.36 -24.72
N LEU A 398 -6.47 4.84 -24.06
CA LEU A 398 -5.10 5.31 -24.21
C LEU A 398 -4.48 4.66 -25.45
N LYS A 399 -4.36 5.45 -26.54
CA LYS A 399 -3.70 5.04 -27.79
C LYS A 399 -2.25 5.50 -27.85
#